data_5bdce7c4289f5edf9845185f025c60b0
#
_entry.id   5bdce7c4289f5edf9845185f025c60b0
#
_cell.length_a   1.000
_cell.length_b   1.000
_cell.length_c   1.000
_cell.angle_alpha   90.00
_cell.angle_beta   90.00
_cell.angle_gamma   90.00
#
_symmetry.space_group_name_H-M   'P 1'
#
loop_
_entity.id
_entity.type
_entity.pdbx_description
1 polymer ?
#
loop_
_entity_poly.entity_id
_entity_poly.type
_entity_poly.pdbx_seq_one_letter_code
_entity_poly.pdbx_strand_id
1 'polypeptide(L)'
;MPRSVPNSVLFCCDHNAVRSPMAEGLAKLYYGKKFFIQSAGIVSDLEIDGFAITVCEEMGVILAKHQPRSFLDMHNWGDPIDSFDLVVTLSTASKQQVMEATRSYAVKVIYW
;
A
#
# COMPACT_ATOMS: atom_id res chain seq x y z
N MET A 1 20.85 -1.93 20.79
CA MET A 1 19.70 -1.07 20.47
C MET A 1 18.58 -1.88 19.91
N PRO A 2 17.39 -1.77 20.45
CA PRO A 2 16.29 -2.52 19.89
C PRO A 2 15.98 -2.06 18.47
N ARG A 3 15.55 -3.01 17.64
CA ARG A 3 15.14 -2.69 16.29
C ARG A 3 13.90 -1.83 16.36
N SER A 4 13.91 -0.70 15.67
CA SER A 4 12.72 0.12 15.59
C SER A 4 11.65 -0.58 14.75
N VAL A 5 10.40 -0.50 15.20
CA VAL A 5 9.25 -1.02 14.49
C VAL A 5 8.74 0.10 13.58
N PRO A 6 8.43 -0.17 12.31
CA PRO A 6 7.88 0.87 11.44
C PRO A 6 6.55 1.39 11.97
N ASN A 7 6.35 2.70 11.89
CA ASN A 7 5.07 3.32 12.28
C ASN A 7 4.08 3.39 11.11
N SER A 8 4.59 3.37 9.88
CA SER A 8 3.77 3.49 8.69
C SER A 8 4.23 2.52 7.61
N VAL A 9 3.27 1.89 6.96
CA VAL A 9 3.52 0.86 5.94
C VAL A 9 2.68 1.17 4.71
N LEU A 10 3.30 1.13 3.54
CA LEU A 10 2.63 1.30 2.26
C LEU A 10 2.76 0.03 1.45
N PHE A 11 1.62 -0.54 1.01
CA PHE A 11 1.60 -1.66 0.07
C PHE A 11 1.41 -1.15 -1.34
N CYS A 12 2.20 -1.65 -2.27
CA CYS A 12 2.22 -1.17 -3.66
C CYS A 12 2.04 -2.30 -4.65
N CYS A 13 1.24 -2.04 -5.69
CA CYS A 13 1.11 -2.92 -6.84
C CYS A 13 0.92 -2.07 -8.10
N ASP A 14 0.44 -2.67 -9.21
CA ASP A 14 0.37 -1.93 -10.47
C ASP A 14 -0.80 -0.94 -10.52
N HIS A 15 -2.00 -1.36 -10.09
CA HIS A 15 -3.23 -0.60 -10.29
C HIS A 15 -3.95 -0.17 -9.01
N ASN A 16 -3.51 -0.68 -7.85
CA ASN A 16 -4.18 -0.45 -6.56
C ASN A 16 -5.64 -0.89 -6.57
N ALA A 17 -5.92 -1.98 -7.25
CA ALA A 17 -7.28 -2.50 -7.40
C ALA A 17 -7.46 -3.91 -6.83
N VAL A 18 -6.41 -4.71 -6.69
CA VAL A 18 -6.51 -6.09 -6.21
C VAL A 18 -5.51 -6.35 -5.08
N ARG A 19 -4.21 -6.53 -5.42
CA ARG A 19 -3.21 -7.03 -4.46
C ARG A 19 -2.93 -6.08 -3.32
N SER A 20 -2.61 -4.83 -3.62
CA SER A 20 -2.24 -3.90 -2.57
C SER A 20 -3.43 -3.48 -1.69
N PRO A 21 -4.65 -3.28 -2.22
CA PRO A 21 -5.81 -3.04 -1.35
C PRO A 21 -6.13 -4.23 -0.44
N MET A 22 -6.00 -5.46 -0.94
CA MET A 22 -6.22 -6.66 -0.12
C MET A 22 -5.18 -6.74 0.99
N ALA A 23 -3.91 -6.49 0.67
CA ALA A 23 -2.84 -6.48 1.66
C ALA A 23 -3.08 -5.39 2.72
N GLU A 24 -3.46 -4.19 2.29
CA GLU A 24 -3.80 -3.11 3.19
C GLU A 24 -4.94 -3.50 4.13
N GLY A 25 -6.01 -4.05 3.58
CA GLY A 25 -7.19 -4.45 4.36
C GLY A 25 -6.88 -5.52 5.39
N LEU A 26 -6.14 -6.55 4.99
CA LEU A 26 -5.73 -7.62 5.89
C LEU A 26 -4.79 -7.11 6.99
N ALA A 27 -3.84 -6.28 6.63
CA ALA A 27 -2.90 -5.71 7.60
C ALA A 27 -3.64 -4.82 8.61
N LYS A 28 -4.61 -4.04 8.16
CA LYS A 28 -5.43 -3.22 9.06
C LYS A 28 -6.26 -4.06 10.00
N LEU A 29 -6.75 -5.20 9.54
CA LEU A 29 -7.53 -6.11 10.39
C LEU A 29 -6.71 -6.60 11.59
N TYR A 30 -5.45 -6.92 11.37
CA TYR A 30 -4.58 -7.47 12.41
C TYR A 30 -3.77 -6.43 13.15
N TYR A 31 -3.39 -5.32 12.50
CA TYR A 31 -2.44 -4.35 13.05
C TYR A 31 -2.86 -2.91 12.90
N GLY A 32 -4.09 -2.63 12.48
CA GLY A 32 -4.50 -1.25 12.14
C GLY A 32 -4.50 -0.27 13.29
N LYS A 33 -4.42 -0.74 14.53
CA LYS A 33 -4.32 0.13 15.70
C LYS A 33 -2.87 0.49 16.04
N LYS A 34 -1.90 -0.23 15.46
CA LYS A 34 -0.47 -0.04 15.77
C LYS A 34 0.28 0.72 14.69
N PHE A 35 -0.19 0.61 13.44
CA PHE A 35 0.52 1.17 12.30
C PHE A 35 -0.42 1.97 11.41
N PHE A 36 0.12 3.02 10.79
CA PHE A 36 -0.58 3.70 9.71
C PHE A 36 -0.35 2.89 8.44
N ILE A 37 -1.39 2.31 7.88
CA ILE A 37 -1.30 1.38 6.75
C ILE A 37 -2.10 1.93 5.58
N GLN A 38 -1.45 2.00 4.41
CA GLN A 38 -2.07 2.48 3.19
C GLN A 38 -1.63 1.61 2.01
N SER A 39 -2.20 1.85 0.84
CA SER A 39 -1.81 1.20 -0.39
C SER A 39 -1.88 2.17 -1.57
N ALA A 40 -1.11 1.87 -2.61
CA ALA A 40 -1.10 2.67 -3.84
C ALA A 40 -0.61 1.82 -5.00
N GLY A 41 -0.80 2.32 -6.23
CA GLY A 41 -0.33 1.68 -7.45
C GLY A 41 0.50 2.61 -8.31
N ILE A 42 1.11 2.06 -9.35
CA ILE A 42 1.81 2.88 -10.35
C ILE A 42 0.80 3.79 -11.04
N VAL A 43 -0.35 3.22 -11.40
CA VAL A 43 -1.50 3.95 -11.91
C VAL A 43 -2.71 3.56 -11.07
N SER A 44 -3.76 4.35 -11.09
CA SER A 44 -4.98 4.03 -10.37
C SER A 44 -6.06 3.56 -11.33
N ASP A 45 -6.76 2.48 -10.96
CA ASP A 45 -7.98 2.09 -11.66
C ASP A 45 -9.13 2.99 -11.19
N LEU A 46 -10.25 2.96 -11.92
CA LEU A 46 -11.41 3.74 -11.56
C LEU A 46 -12.06 3.25 -10.28
N GLU A 47 -12.04 1.94 -10.07
CA GLU A 47 -12.66 1.32 -8.90
C GLU A 47 -11.94 0.04 -8.52
N ILE A 48 -12.14 -0.39 -7.28
CA ILE A 48 -11.57 -1.64 -6.79
C ILE A 48 -12.23 -2.83 -7.49
N ASP A 49 -11.46 -3.90 -7.67
CA ASP A 49 -11.95 -5.12 -8.29
C ASP A 49 -13.05 -5.77 -7.46
N GLY A 50 -14.19 -6.08 -8.10
CA GLY A 50 -15.33 -6.67 -7.40
C GLY A 50 -15.04 -8.04 -6.81
N PHE A 51 -14.20 -8.82 -7.45
CA PHE A 51 -13.81 -10.13 -6.94
C PHE A 51 -13.00 -9.99 -5.65
N ALA A 52 -12.09 -9.01 -5.61
CA ALA A 52 -11.32 -8.73 -4.40
C ALA A 52 -12.22 -8.30 -3.24
N ILE A 53 -13.24 -7.51 -3.51
CA ILE A 53 -14.23 -7.11 -2.50
C ILE A 53 -14.89 -8.34 -1.88
N THR A 54 -15.38 -9.26 -2.73
CA THR A 54 -16.09 -10.45 -2.27
C THR A 54 -15.20 -11.37 -1.44
N VAL A 55 -13.98 -11.63 -1.91
CA VAL A 55 -13.04 -12.50 -1.19
C VAL A 55 -12.69 -11.92 0.17
N CYS A 56 -12.44 -10.62 0.24
CA CYS A 56 -12.09 -9.98 1.50
C CYS A 56 -13.24 -9.94 2.49
N GLU A 57 -14.48 -9.78 2.03
CA GLU A 57 -15.64 -9.82 2.92
C GLU A 57 -15.75 -11.13 3.66
N GLU A 58 -15.40 -12.25 3.01
CA GLU A 58 -15.41 -13.56 3.65
C GLU A 58 -14.41 -13.64 4.80
N MET A 59 -13.37 -12.83 4.78
CA MET A 59 -12.36 -12.77 5.83
C MET A 59 -12.60 -11.64 6.84
N GLY A 60 -13.74 -10.94 6.73
CA GLY A 60 -14.05 -9.83 7.61
C GLY A 60 -13.40 -8.52 7.22
N VAL A 61 -12.90 -8.41 5.99
CA VAL A 61 -12.25 -7.19 5.48
C VAL A 61 -13.17 -6.49 4.50
N ILE A 62 -13.47 -5.22 4.74
CA ILE A 62 -14.37 -4.43 3.91
C ILE A 62 -13.55 -3.58 2.95
N LEU A 63 -13.57 -3.91 1.66
CA LEU A 63 -12.89 -3.15 0.61
C LEU A 63 -13.82 -2.30 -0.24
N ALA A 64 -15.13 -2.41 -0.06
CA ALA A 64 -16.09 -1.74 -0.95
C ALA A 64 -15.91 -0.21 -1.01
N LYS A 65 -15.36 0.39 0.04
CA LYS A 65 -15.14 1.84 0.10
C LYS A 65 -13.73 2.26 -0.31
N HIS A 66 -12.87 1.31 -0.61
CA HIS A 66 -11.51 1.65 -1.05
C HIS A 66 -11.55 2.30 -2.42
N GLN A 67 -10.84 3.40 -2.57
CA GLN A 67 -10.67 4.07 -3.85
C GLN A 67 -9.24 3.85 -4.33
N PRO A 68 -9.03 3.21 -5.50
CA PRO A 68 -7.70 3.03 -6.03
C PRO A 68 -6.99 4.37 -6.21
N ARG A 69 -5.70 4.40 -5.90
CA ARG A 69 -4.88 5.62 -6.05
C ARG A 69 -3.48 5.27 -6.52
N SER A 70 -2.90 6.20 -7.28
CA SER A 70 -1.52 6.09 -7.73
C SER A 70 -0.59 6.79 -6.75
N PHE A 71 0.73 6.63 -6.95
CA PHE A 71 1.72 7.37 -6.17
C PHE A 71 1.55 8.89 -6.35
N LEU A 72 1.19 9.31 -7.56
CA LEU A 72 0.96 10.73 -7.81
C LEU A 72 -0.26 11.25 -7.05
N ASP A 73 -1.34 10.47 -7.01
CA ASP A 73 -2.52 10.81 -6.22
C ASP A 73 -2.17 10.99 -4.75
N MET A 74 -1.40 10.06 -4.18
CA MET A 74 -0.94 10.13 -2.79
C MET A 74 -0.15 11.41 -2.53
N HIS A 75 0.78 11.71 -3.43
CA HIS A 75 1.62 12.91 -3.30
C HIS A 75 0.76 14.16 -3.29
N ASN A 76 -0.21 14.24 -4.20
CA ASN A 76 -1.10 15.39 -4.31
C ASN A 76 -2.01 15.55 -3.08
N TRP A 77 -2.31 14.43 -2.41
CA TRP A 77 -3.17 14.43 -1.22
C TRP A 77 -2.40 14.61 0.09
N GLY A 78 -1.10 14.83 0.02
CA GLY A 78 -0.28 15.10 1.18
C GLY A 78 0.37 13.88 1.83
N ASP A 79 0.33 12.73 1.17
CA ASP A 79 0.94 11.49 1.66
C ASP A 79 2.05 11.03 0.70
N PRO A 80 3.17 11.74 0.60
CA PRO A 80 4.23 11.32 -0.33
C PRO A 80 4.84 9.99 0.09
N ILE A 81 5.37 9.25 -0.88
CA ILE A 81 5.92 7.92 -0.65
C ILE A 81 7.04 7.92 0.40
N ASP A 82 7.81 8.99 0.49
CA ASP A 82 8.91 9.11 1.45
C ASP A 82 8.43 9.38 2.88
N SER A 83 7.12 9.57 3.09
CA SER A 83 6.56 9.72 4.43
C SER A 83 6.32 8.37 5.13
N PHE A 84 6.48 7.27 4.42
CA PHE A 84 6.30 5.92 4.98
C PHE A 84 7.64 5.34 5.43
N ASP A 85 7.65 4.64 6.55
CA ASP A 85 8.84 3.98 7.07
C ASP A 85 9.18 2.72 6.30
N LEU A 86 8.14 1.98 5.88
CA LEU A 86 8.28 0.72 5.17
C LEU A 86 7.37 0.72 3.96
N VAL A 87 7.92 0.35 2.81
CA VAL A 87 7.15 0.17 1.59
C VAL A 87 7.29 -1.28 1.14
N VAL A 88 6.16 -1.96 1.00
CA VAL A 88 6.10 -3.34 0.54
C VAL A 88 5.59 -3.36 -0.88
N THR A 89 6.44 -3.76 -1.82
CA THR A 89 6.08 -3.83 -3.23
C THR A 89 5.67 -5.26 -3.60
N LEU A 90 4.55 -5.38 -4.30
CA LEU A 90 3.94 -6.67 -4.64
C LEU A 90 4.06 -6.99 -6.13
N SER A 91 4.74 -6.16 -6.89
CA SER A 91 5.00 -6.38 -8.31
C SER A 91 6.38 -5.86 -8.67
N THR A 92 6.97 -6.42 -9.71
CA THR A 92 8.29 -5.98 -10.18
C THR A 92 8.27 -4.52 -10.63
N ALA A 93 7.22 -4.11 -11.34
CA ALA A 93 7.10 -2.73 -11.80
C ALA A 93 6.98 -1.75 -10.64
N SER A 94 6.18 -2.07 -9.61
CA SER A 94 6.07 -1.20 -8.45
C SER A 94 7.37 -1.13 -7.66
N LYS A 95 8.11 -2.25 -7.56
CA LYS A 95 9.42 -2.26 -6.92
C LYS A 95 10.37 -1.28 -7.60
N GLN A 96 10.45 -1.33 -8.92
CA GLN A 96 11.36 -0.46 -9.67
C GLN A 96 11.01 1.01 -9.47
N GLN A 97 9.73 1.35 -9.54
CA GLN A 97 9.29 2.72 -9.39
C GLN A 97 9.50 3.24 -7.97
N VAL A 98 9.22 2.42 -6.97
CA VAL A 98 9.41 2.79 -5.57
C VAL A 98 10.90 3.01 -5.27
N MET A 99 11.77 2.12 -5.74
CA MET A 99 13.20 2.26 -5.50
C MET A 99 13.76 3.52 -6.15
N GLU A 100 13.29 3.88 -7.33
CA GLU A 100 13.67 5.13 -7.97
C GLU A 100 13.19 6.34 -7.18
N ALA A 101 11.93 6.32 -6.73
CA ALA A 101 11.33 7.44 -6.01
C ALA A 101 11.92 7.63 -4.60
N THR A 102 12.43 6.57 -4.00
CA THR A 102 12.93 6.61 -2.61
C THR A 102 14.45 6.60 -2.52
N ARG A 103 15.14 6.75 -3.63
CA ARG A 103 16.60 6.62 -3.70
C ARG A 103 17.33 7.51 -2.71
N SER A 104 16.84 8.72 -2.47
CA SER A 104 17.47 9.71 -1.61
C SER A 104 16.87 9.77 -0.20
N TYR A 105 15.99 8.84 0.13
CA TYR A 105 15.26 8.85 1.40
C TYR A 105 15.54 7.60 2.22
N ALA A 106 15.41 7.72 3.54
CA ALA A 106 15.62 6.62 4.47
C ALA A 106 14.36 5.76 4.59
N VAL A 107 13.89 5.21 3.48
CA VAL A 107 12.70 4.35 3.41
C VAL A 107 13.16 2.92 3.19
N LYS A 108 12.65 2.00 3.99
CA LYS A 108 12.94 0.58 3.79
C LYS A 108 11.95 0.03 2.76
N VAL A 109 12.48 -0.64 1.73
CA VAL A 109 11.68 -1.22 0.65
C VAL A 109 11.85 -2.73 0.68
N ILE A 110 10.72 -3.45 0.69
CA ILE A 110 10.68 -4.91 0.63
C ILE A 110 9.90 -5.32 -0.62
N TYR A 111 10.37 -6.34 -1.30
CA TYR A 111 9.66 -6.94 -2.44
C TYR A 111 9.14 -8.31 -2.04
N TRP A 112 7.85 -8.52 -2.26
CA TRP A 112 7.20 -9.81 -2.02
C TRP A 112 6.71 -10.44 -3.31
#